data_51280d7bcba9cbb859d24a634923c02a
#
_entry.id   51280d7bcba9cbb859d24a634923c02a
#
_cell.length_a   1.000
_cell.length_b   1.000
_cell.length_c   1.000
_cell.angle_alpha   90.00
_cell.angle_beta   90.00
_cell.angle_gamma   90.00
#
_symmetry.space_group_name_H-M   'P 1'
#
loop_
_entity.id
_entity.type
_entity.pdbx_description
1 polymer ?
#
loop_
_entity_poly.entity_id
_entity_poly.type
_entity_poly.pdbx_seq_one_letter_code
_entity_poly.pdbx_strand_id
1 'polypeptide(L)'
;MKKLFLSVIALIVIAILPIKAAFSGGHYTGPDLSGQKVVVFGPWMAPQDDDFRDVVSIFEKATGATVEYGGSDEFEQIINIDCKAGNPADVAVFPQPGLAANIAATGCLSPQGDDVKQMVLDNYAAGQSWVDLSTYADENGKDQFYGIFYRVSVKSLVWYSPDNFEDNGYEIPQTMEELVSLTEKMASDGNTPWCIGLGSGGATGWPATDWMEDIMLRTHSPDVYDMWVSNEMPFNDPRVIEAMDVFGSFALNDKYVSGGTK
;
A
#
# COMPACT_ATOMS: atom_id res chain seq x y z
N MET A 1 -22.28 -6.03 47.10
CA MET A 1 -22.32 -6.21 45.63
C MET A 1 -22.67 -4.93 44.86
N LYS A 2 -23.49 -4.00 45.37
CA LYS A 2 -23.83 -2.75 44.65
C LYS A 2 -22.71 -1.69 44.53
N LYS A 3 -21.75 -1.66 45.46
CA LYS A 3 -20.66 -0.69 45.46
C LYS A 3 -19.52 -1.01 44.47
N LEU A 4 -19.36 -2.27 44.06
CA LEU A 4 -18.32 -2.69 43.15
C LEU A 4 -18.70 -2.36 41.67
N PHE A 5 -20.01 -2.36 41.35
CA PHE A 5 -20.50 -2.05 39.99
C PHE A 5 -20.39 -0.56 39.64
N LEU A 6 -20.51 0.33 40.63
CA LEU A 6 -20.37 1.78 40.33
C LEU A 6 -18.90 2.18 40.07
N SER A 7 -17.94 1.48 40.69
CA SER A 7 -16.51 1.79 40.48
C SER A 7 -16.01 1.37 39.06
N VAL A 8 -16.58 0.30 38.49
CA VAL A 8 -16.20 -0.17 37.15
C VAL A 8 -16.78 0.72 36.06
N ILE A 9 -18.02 1.23 36.25
CA ILE A 9 -18.65 2.14 35.27
C ILE A 9 -17.93 3.52 35.29
N ALA A 10 -17.48 4.01 36.44
CA ALA A 10 -16.73 5.26 36.52
C ALA A 10 -15.35 5.17 35.84
N LEU A 11 -14.67 4.01 35.91
CA LEU A 11 -13.39 3.78 35.24
C LEU A 11 -13.51 3.70 33.71
N ILE A 12 -14.61 3.15 33.19
CA ILE A 12 -14.87 3.05 31.74
C ILE A 12 -15.21 4.42 31.15
N VAL A 13 -15.92 5.27 31.89
CA VAL A 13 -16.27 6.63 31.43
C VAL A 13 -15.04 7.55 31.43
N ILE A 14 -14.10 7.40 32.37
CA ILE A 14 -12.88 8.20 32.42
C ILE A 14 -11.88 7.77 31.32
N ALA A 15 -11.89 6.50 30.87
CA ALA A 15 -11.02 6.05 29.81
C ALA A 15 -11.49 6.48 28.39
N ILE A 16 -12.78 6.82 28.21
CA ILE A 16 -13.33 7.26 26.91
C ILE A 16 -13.17 8.78 26.71
N LEU A 17 -13.13 9.57 27.76
CA LEU A 17 -12.98 11.04 27.68
C LEU A 17 -11.66 11.51 27.02
N PRO A 18 -10.48 10.94 27.32
CA PRO A 18 -9.25 11.37 26.68
C PRO A 18 -9.15 10.97 25.20
N ILE A 19 -9.83 9.90 24.78
CA ILE A 19 -9.82 9.50 23.34
C ILE A 19 -10.62 10.47 22.47
N LYS A 20 -11.73 10.99 22.97
CA LYS A 20 -12.49 12.02 22.23
C LYS A 20 -11.78 13.37 22.17
N ALA A 21 -10.96 13.70 23.16
CA ALA A 21 -10.18 14.93 23.17
C ALA A 21 -8.94 14.85 22.25
N ALA A 22 -8.42 13.67 22.01
CA ALA A 22 -7.28 13.46 21.08
C ALA A 22 -7.67 13.58 19.61
N PHE A 23 -8.96 13.47 19.28
CA PHE A 23 -9.50 13.65 17.92
C PHE A 23 -10.23 14.97 17.69
N SER A 24 -10.31 15.84 18.67
CA SER A 24 -10.72 17.23 18.45
C SER A 24 -9.54 17.96 17.84
N GLY A 25 -9.53 18.10 16.51
CA GLY A 25 -8.43 18.64 15.71
C GLY A 25 -7.80 19.87 16.34
N GLY A 26 -6.47 19.86 16.44
CA GLY A 26 -5.70 21.03 16.84
C GLY A 26 -6.13 22.23 15.99
N HIS A 27 -6.17 23.41 16.58
CA HIS A 27 -6.51 24.63 15.85
C HIS A 27 -5.41 24.88 14.81
N TYR A 28 -5.75 24.91 13.52
CA TYR A 28 -4.81 25.25 12.47
C TYR A 28 -4.29 26.69 12.71
N THR A 29 -2.98 26.84 12.76
CA THR A 29 -2.30 28.13 13.01
C THR A 29 -1.48 28.62 11.83
N GLY A 30 -1.58 27.91 10.69
CA GLY A 30 -0.88 28.28 9.46
C GLY A 30 -1.54 29.45 8.72
N PRO A 31 -1.05 29.79 7.53
CA PRO A 31 -1.58 30.88 6.71
C PRO A 31 -3.00 30.61 6.21
N ASP A 32 -3.78 31.66 6.03
CA ASP A 32 -5.05 31.62 5.29
C ASP A 32 -4.72 31.37 3.80
N LEU A 33 -5.23 30.28 3.25
CA LEU A 33 -5.03 29.89 1.86
C LEU A 33 -6.32 30.06 1.02
N SER A 34 -7.25 30.88 1.48
CA SER A 34 -8.49 31.16 0.77
C SER A 34 -8.24 31.62 -0.67
N GLY A 35 -8.88 30.95 -1.62
CA GLY A 35 -8.71 31.23 -3.05
C GLY A 35 -7.50 30.54 -3.70
N GLN A 36 -6.67 29.85 -2.95
CA GLN A 36 -5.63 28.96 -3.50
C GLN A 36 -6.24 27.63 -3.92
N LYS A 37 -5.70 27.07 -5.01
CA LYS A 37 -6.08 25.77 -5.52
C LYS A 37 -4.86 24.87 -5.58
N VAL A 38 -5.02 23.62 -5.14
CA VAL A 38 -4.02 22.55 -5.24
C VAL A 38 -4.61 21.44 -6.11
N VAL A 39 -3.91 21.09 -7.18
CA VAL A 39 -4.26 19.97 -8.06
C VAL A 39 -3.50 18.74 -7.59
N VAL A 40 -4.24 17.70 -7.26
CA VAL A 40 -3.69 16.40 -6.85
C VAL A 40 -4.03 15.35 -7.89
N PHE A 41 -3.06 14.56 -8.31
CA PHE A 41 -3.26 13.47 -9.25
C PHE A 41 -2.81 12.13 -8.64
N GLY A 42 -3.62 11.07 -8.81
CA GLY A 42 -3.36 9.78 -8.21
C GLY A 42 -4.07 8.60 -8.91
N PRO A 43 -3.89 7.37 -8.41
CA PRO A 43 -4.41 6.17 -9.08
C PRO A 43 -5.87 5.86 -8.72
N TRP A 44 -6.45 6.49 -7.71
CA TRP A 44 -7.77 6.08 -7.23
C TRP A 44 -8.89 6.78 -7.99
N MET A 45 -9.83 5.95 -8.45
CA MET A 45 -11.10 6.37 -9.04
C MET A 45 -12.25 6.04 -8.09
N ALA A 46 -13.45 6.56 -8.38
CA ALA A 46 -14.63 6.27 -7.59
C ALA A 46 -14.88 4.74 -7.45
N PRO A 47 -15.22 4.24 -6.25
CA PRO A 47 -15.48 5.00 -5.02
C PRO A 47 -14.25 5.20 -4.11
N GLN A 48 -13.05 4.77 -4.50
CA GLN A 48 -11.85 4.79 -3.65
C GLN A 48 -11.31 6.21 -3.39
N ASP A 49 -11.59 7.14 -4.29
CA ASP A 49 -11.21 8.55 -4.13
C ASP A 49 -12.07 9.30 -3.11
N ASP A 50 -13.23 8.78 -2.72
CA ASP A 50 -14.09 9.38 -1.70
C ASP A 50 -13.35 9.46 -0.35
N ASP A 51 -12.64 8.39 0.04
CA ASP A 51 -11.84 8.38 1.27
C ASP A 51 -10.75 9.48 1.26
N PHE A 52 -10.10 9.68 0.11
CA PHE A 52 -9.11 10.74 -0.04
C PHE A 52 -9.75 12.13 0.04
N ARG A 53 -10.91 12.33 -0.59
CA ARG A 53 -11.66 13.59 -0.54
C ARG A 53 -12.09 13.93 0.89
N ASP A 54 -12.50 12.93 1.67
CA ASP A 54 -12.83 13.13 3.09
C ASP A 54 -11.62 13.60 3.89
N VAL A 55 -10.45 13.00 3.67
CA VAL A 55 -9.21 13.42 4.34
C VAL A 55 -8.84 14.86 3.97
N VAL A 56 -8.81 15.20 2.68
CA VAL A 56 -8.43 16.55 2.25
C VAL A 56 -9.46 17.60 2.63
N SER A 57 -10.72 17.24 2.85
CA SER A 57 -11.75 18.17 3.33
C SER A 57 -11.41 18.81 4.68
N ILE A 58 -10.61 18.13 5.50
CA ILE A 58 -10.11 18.64 6.77
C ILE A 58 -9.14 19.80 6.52
N PHE A 59 -8.23 19.63 5.56
CA PHE A 59 -7.29 20.67 5.13
C PHE A 59 -8.02 21.86 4.52
N GLU A 60 -8.97 21.63 3.62
CA GLU A 60 -9.76 22.71 2.99
C GLU A 60 -10.52 23.54 4.04
N LYS A 61 -11.19 22.88 4.99
CA LYS A 61 -11.90 23.55 6.09
C LYS A 61 -10.97 24.34 7.00
N ALA A 62 -9.75 23.85 7.22
CA ALA A 62 -8.79 24.50 8.10
C ALA A 62 -8.11 25.70 7.43
N THR A 63 -7.84 25.65 6.13
CA THR A 63 -7.00 26.61 5.41
C THR A 63 -7.76 27.55 4.49
N GLY A 64 -8.98 27.18 4.05
CA GLY A 64 -9.74 27.89 3.02
C GLY A 64 -9.29 27.58 1.59
N ALA A 65 -8.28 26.74 1.38
CA ALA A 65 -7.87 26.27 0.05
C ALA A 65 -8.89 25.32 -0.57
N THR A 66 -8.80 25.11 -1.88
CA THR A 66 -9.56 24.08 -2.62
C THR A 66 -8.60 23.02 -3.15
N VAL A 67 -8.94 21.76 -2.97
CA VAL A 67 -8.17 20.61 -3.50
C VAL A 67 -8.95 19.96 -4.64
N GLU A 68 -8.39 19.97 -5.84
CA GLU A 68 -8.93 19.24 -7.00
C GLU A 68 -8.16 17.93 -7.16
N TYR A 69 -8.82 16.82 -6.88
CA TYR A 69 -8.25 15.48 -7.10
C TYR A 69 -8.72 14.91 -8.43
N GLY A 70 -7.77 14.49 -9.27
CA GLY A 70 -7.98 13.68 -10.47
C GLY A 70 -7.44 12.25 -10.26
N GLY A 71 -8.25 11.24 -10.58
CA GLY A 71 -7.86 9.84 -10.50
C GLY A 71 -7.79 9.17 -11.87
N SER A 72 -6.84 8.25 -12.06
CA SER A 72 -6.74 7.42 -13.25
C SER A 72 -6.07 6.08 -12.93
N ASP A 73 -6.63 4.98 -13.47
CA ASP A 73 -5.99 3.66 -13.47
C ASP A 73 -4.74 3.60 -14.36
N GLU A 74 -4.56 4.57 -15.26
CA GLU A 74 -3.35 4.78 -16.06
C GLU A 74 -2.39 5.80 -15.42
N PHE A 75 -2.52 6.10 -14.14
CA PHE A 75 -1.71 7.09 -13.42
C PHE A 75 -0.21 6.97 -13.72
N GLU A 76 0.33 5.75 -13.68
CA GLU A 76 1.76 5.50 -13.87
C GLU A 76 2.28 5.95 -15.25
N GLN A 77 1.46 5.80 -16.28
CA GLN A 77 1.82 6.26 -17.62
C GLN A 77 1.65 7.77 -17.76
N ILE A 78 0.55 8.30 -17.26
CA ILE A 78 0.20 9.71 -17.37
C ILE A 78 1.22 10.59 -16.64
N ILE A 79 1.59 10.25 -15.39
CA ILE A 79 2.55 11.03 -14.62
C ILE A 79 3.93 11.13 -15.33
N ASN A 80 4.35 10.05 -15.99
CA ASN A 80 5.58 10.06 -16.78
C ASN A 80 5.49 11.00 -18.00
N ILE A 81 4.32 11.07 -18.64
CA ILE A 81 4.08 11.96 -19.78
C ILE A 81 4.06 13.41 -19.30
N ASP A 82 3.33 13.69 -18.23
CA ASP A 82 3.17 15.05 -17.69
C ASP A 82 4.48 15.62 -17.16
N CYS A 83 5.29 14.80 -16.49
CA CYS A 83 6.64 15.19 -16.09
C CYS A 83 7.54 15.55 -17.29
N LYS A 84 7.53 14.73 -18.33
CA LYS A 84 8.28 15.01 -19.56
C LYS A 84 7.79 16.24 -20.31
N ALA A 85 6.48 16.52 -20.23
CA ALA A 85 5.88 17.71 -20.80
C ALA A 85 6.10 18.97 -19.97
N GLY A 86 6.61 18.85 -18.73
CA GLY A 86 6.83 19.96 -17.82
C GLY A 86 5.54 20.57 -17.25
N ASN A 87 4.47 19.78 -17.18
CA ASN A 87 3.16 20.23 -16.70
C ASN A 87 2.48 19.17 -15.79
N PRO A 88 3.17 18.65 -14.75
CA PRO A 88 2.57 17.74 -13.79
C PRO A 88 1.56 18.47 -12.88
N ALA A 89 0.73 17.70 -12.16
CA ALA A 89 -0.07 18.21 -11.06
C ALA A 89 0.83 18.76 -9.92
N ASP A 90 0.28 19.61 -9.05
CA ASP A 90 1.02 20.18 -7.90
C ASP A 90 1.46 19.09 -6.91
N VAL A 91 0.63 18.06 -6.73
CA VAL A 91 0.90 16.91 -5.87
C VAL A 91 0.56 15.62 -6.61
N ALA A 92 1.44 14.63 -6.55
CA ALA A 92 1.19 13.29 -7.07
C ALA A 92 1.09 12.25 -5.95
N VAL A 93 0.10 11.36 -6.05
CA VAL A 93 -0.07 10.24 -5.12
C VAL A 93 0.41 8.96 -5.79
N PHE A 94 1.57 8.48 -5.40
CA PHE A 94 2.17 7.31 -6.00
C PHE A 94 1.64 6.02 -5.36
N PRO A 95 1.26 5.00 -6.15
CA PRO A 95 0.82 3.71 -5.63
C PRO A 95 1.98 2.89 -5.05
N GLN A 96 3.22 3.18 -5.46
CA GLN A 96 4.41 2.44 -5.09
C GLN A 96 5.68 3.31 -5.08
N PRO A 97 6.62 3.05 -4.14
CA PRO A 97 7.84 3.83 -4.00
C PRO A 97 8.76 3.81 -5.23
N GLY A 98 8.85 2.67 -5.93
CA GLY A 98 9.74 2.51 -7.09
C GLY A 98 9.45 3.47 -8.23
N LEU A 99 8.16 3.73 -8.52
CA LEU A 99 7.78 4.73 -9.52
C LEU A 99 8.15 6.14 -9.05
N ALA A 100 7.92 6.46 -7.77
CA ALA A 100 8.29 7.76 -7.21
C ALA A 100 9.81 8.00 -7.31
N ALA A 101 10.63 6.99 -7.00
CA ALA A 101 12.09 7.04 -7.15
C ALA A 101 12.51 7.31 -8.60
N ASN A 102 11.89 6.61 -9.57
CA ASN A 102 12.17 6.83 -11.00
C ASN A 102 11.82 8.25 -11.45
N ILE A 103 10.70 8.81 -10.98
CA ILE A 103 10.29 10.18 -11.31
C ILE A 103 11.19 11.20 -10.61
N ALA A 104 11.60 10.96 -9.35
CA ALA A 104 12.55 11.81 -8.62
C ALA A 104 13.89 11.96 -9.37
N ALA A 105 14.41 10.85 -9.90
CA ALA A 105 15.65 10.83 -10.68
C ALA A 105 15.57 11.63 -12.00
N THR A 106 14.38 12.02 -12.45
CA THR A 106 14.18 12.91 -13.61
C THR A 106 14.20 14.40 -13.25
N GLY A 107 14.20 14.75 -11.95
CA GLY A 107 14.07 16.12 -11.48
C GLY A 107 12.65 16.67 -11.50
N CYS A 108 11.64 15.82 -11.76
CA CYS A 108 10.23 16.24 -11.80
C CYS A 108 9.63 16.43 -10.39
N LEU A 109 10.14 15.73 -9.38
CA LEU A 109 9.68 15.89 -8.01
C LEU A 109 10.51 16.93 -7.25
N SER A 110 9.84 17.71 -6.41
CA SER A 110 10.49 18.62 -5.47
C SER A 110 10.70 17.95 -4.12
N PRO A 111 11.91 18.00 -3.56
CA PRO A 111 12.16 17.50 -2.21
C PRO A 111 11.29 18.21 -1.17
N GLN A 112 10.89 17.47 -0.15
CA GLN A 112 10.17 18.03 0.99
C GLN A 112 11.14 18.68 1.99
N GLY A 113 10.63 19.64 2.76
CA GLY A 113 11.41 20.32 3.80
C GLY A 113 11.68 19.44 5.03
N ASP A 114 12.66 19.88 5.82
CA ASP A 114 13.03 19.21 7.06
C ASP A 114 11.90 19.19 8.10
N ASP A 115 10.99 20.14 8.06
CA ASP A 115 9.79 20.18 8.90
C ASP A 115 8.82 19.04 8.59
N VAL A 116 8.61 18.70 7.32
CA VAL A 116 7.79 17.56 6.90
C VAL A 116 8.48 16.25 7.29
N LYS A 117 9.79 16.15 7.10
CA LYS A 117 10.58 15.00 7.52
C LYS A 117 10.48 14.79 9.04
N GLN A 118 10.63 15.85 9.82
CA GLN A 118 10.52 15.78 11.28
C GLN A 118 9.11 15.36 11.72
N MET A 119 8.07 15.83 11.04
CA MET A 119 6.69 15.42 11.31
C MET A 119 6.50 13.91 11.12
N VAL A 120 7.12 13.29 10.11
CA VAL A 120 7.11 11.83 9.94
C VAL A 120 7.83 11.14 11.10
N LEU A 121 9.02 11.62 11.48
CA LEU A 121 9.80 11.05 12.60
C LEU A 121 9.04 11.10 13.92
N ASP A 122 8.28 12.16 14.17
CA ASP A 122 7.56 12.39 15.43
C ASP A 122 6.22 11.64 15.52
N ASN A 123 5.57 11.35 14.38
CA ASN A 123 4.20 10.86 14.37
C ASN A 123 4.02 9.43 13.83
N TYR A 124 4.98 8.89 13.09
CA TYR A 124 4.89 7.54 12.52
C TYR A 124 5.64 6.53 13.41
N ALA A 125 5.00 5.42 13.74
CA ALA A 125 5.53 4.44 14.69
C ALA A 125 6.92 3.88 14.31
N ALA A 126 7.21 3.75 13.01
CA ALA A 126 8.51 3.34 12.48
C ALA A 126 9.26 4.51 11.82
N GLY A 127 9.15 5.71 12.36
CA GLY A 127 9.56 7.01 11.84
C GLY A 127 10.70 7.00 10.82
N GLN A 128 11.89 6.53 11.20
CA GLN A 128 13.04 6.52 10.29
C GLN A 128 12.84 5.62 9.07
N SER A 129 12.23 4.45 9.22
CA SER A 129 11.96 3.54 8.10
C SER A 129 11.07 4.18 7.04
N TRP A 130 10.07 4.98 7.44
CA TRP A 130 9.21 5.71 6.51
C TRP A 130 9.96 6.83 5.79
N VAL A 131 10.89 7.49 6.49
CA VAL A 131 11.78 8.50 5.88
C VAL A 131 12.69 7.84 4.85
N ASP A 132 13.32 6.72 5.20
CA ASP A 132 14.23 6.00 4.31
C ASP A 132 13.49 5.52 3.06
N LEU A 133 12.28 4.98 3.21
CA LEU A 133 11.44 4.51 2.10
C LEU A 133 10.95 5.62 1.18
N SER A 134 11.00 6.89 1.62
CA SER A 134 10.64 8.09 0.83
C SER A 134 11.87 8.91 0.41
N THR A 135 13.07 8.38 0.62
CA THR A 135 14.33 9.03 0.25
C THR A 135 14.84 8.41 -1.03
N TYR A 136 15.00 9.22 -2.07
CA TYR A 136 15.41 8.80 -3.40
C TYR A 136 16.52 9.71 -3.94
N ALA A 137 17.31 9.18 -4.87
CA ALA A 137 18.27 9.98 -5.60
C ALA A 137 17.56 11.00 -6.53
N ASP A 138 17.99 12.24 -6.50
CA ASP A 138 17.59 13.27 -7.47
C ASP A 138 18.30 13.06 -8.82
N GLU A 139 18.09 13.96 -9.79
CA GLU A 139 18.72 13.94 -11.11
C GLU A 139 20.26 14.05 -11.08
N ASN A 140 20.83 14.43 -9.94
CA ASN A 140 22.29 14.53 -9.73
C ASN A 140 22.83 13.34 -8.92
N GLY A 141 21.99 12.39 -8.54
CA GLY A 141 22.34 11.24 -7.72
C GLY A 141 22.47 11.55 -6.23
N LYS A 142 21.91 12.68 -5.76
CA LYS A 142 21.90 13.05 -4.35
C LYS A 142 20.59 12.60 -3.71
N ASP A 143 20.68 11.90 -2.58
CA ASP A 143 19.51 11.46 -1.82
C ASP A 143 18.75 12.64 -1.22
N GLN A 144 17.45 12.67 -1.45
CA GLN A 144 16.52 13.68 -0.99
C GLN A 144 15.23 13.02 -0.46
N PHE A 145 14.58 13.64 0.52
CA PHE A 145 13.29 13.19 1.03
C PHE A 145 12.15 13.79 0.20
N TYR A 146 11.27 12.96 -0.38
CA TYR A 146 10.28 13.43 -1.37
C TYR A 146 8.82 13.36 -0.92
N GLY A 147 8.47 12.61 0.11
CA GLY A 147 7.06 12.48 0.42
C GLY A 147 6.73 11.76 1.72
N ILE A 148 5.44 11.64 1.97
CA ILE A 148 4.89 10.96 3.15
C ILE A 148 3.96 9.83 2.71
N PHE A 149 3.93 8.75 3.50
CA PHE A 149 2.94 7.69 3.34
C PHE A 149 1.67 8.06 4.09
N TYR A 150 0.57 8.28 3.38
CA TYR A 150 -0.70 8.61 4.03
C TYR A 150 -1.65 7.39 4.11
N ARG A 151 -1.43 6.38 3.27
CA ARG A 151 -2.20 5.14 3.24
C ARG A 151 -1.27 3.95 3.09
N VAL A 152 -1.46 2.96 3.96
CA VAL A 152 -0.73 1.69 3.91
C VAL A 152 -1.75 0.56 3.81
N SER A 153 -1.59 -0.32 2.84
CA SER A 153 -2.43 -1.49 2.66
C SER A 153 -1.71 -2.74 3.16
N VAL A 154 -2.42 -3.57 3.92
CA VAL A 154 -1.93 -4.91 4.27
C VAL A 154 -1.94 -5.76 3.01
N LYS A 155 -0.81 -6.35 2.70
CA LYS A 155 -0.59 -7.24 1.56
C LYS A 155 -0.47 -8.70 2.01
N SER A 156 -0.28 -9.62 1.06
CA SER A 156 0.00 -11.02 1.35
C SER A 156 -1.12 -11.74 2.11
N LEU A 157 -2.36 -11.38 1.81
CA LEU A 157 -3.54 -12.02 2.38
C LEU A 157 -4.18 -12.97 1.36
N VAL A 158 -4.43 -14.19 1.78
CA VAL A 158 -5.28 -15.13 1.04
C VAL A 158 -6.71 -14.98 1.52
N TRP A 159 -7.58 -14.47 0.64
CA TRP A 159 -8.99 -14.34 0.91
C TRP A 159 -9.72 -15.63 0.56
N TYR A 160 -10.65 -16.06 1.41
CA TYR A 160 -11.46 -17.24 1.18
C TYR A 160 -12.93 -16.96 1.51
N SER A 161 -13.85 -17.76 0.96
CA SER A 161 -15.26 -17.74 1.29
C SER A 161 -15.53 -18.74 2.43
N PRO A 162 -15.89 -18.27 3.64
CA PRO A 162 -16.22 -19.16 4.75
C PRO A 162 -17.33 -20.17 4.39
N ASP A 163 -18.37 -19.71 3.70
CA ASP A 163 -19.52 -20.55 3.30
C ASP A 163 -19.04 -21.69 2.36
N ASN A 164 -18.20 -21.37 1.36
CA ASN A 164 -17.67 -22.39 0.46
C ASN A 164 -16.78 -23.40 1.19
N PHE A 165 -16.03 -22.96 2.21
CA PHE A 165 -15.20 -23.86 3.01
C PHE A 165 -16.06 -24.79 3.86
N GLU A 166 -17.10 -24.26 4.51
CA GLU A 166 -18.04 -25.05 5.32
C GLU A 166 -18.80 -26.06 4.47
N ASP A 167 -19.38 -25.64 3.34
CA ASP A 167 -20.15 -26.49 2.43
C ASP A 167 -19.35 -27.66 1.87
N ASN A 168 -18.04 -27.50 1.66
CA ASN A 168 -17.16 -28.51 1.09
C ASN A 168 -16.30 -29.23 2.15
N GLY A 169 -16.39 -28.85 3.42
CA GLY A 169 -15.61 -29.42 4.51
C GLY A 169 -14.11 -29.14 4.37
N TYR A 170 -13.73 -27.96 3.88
CA TYR A 170 -12.35 -27.53 3.80
C TYR A 170 -11.90 -26.86 5.10
N GLU A 171 -10.67 -27.13 5.50
CA GLU A 171 -10.06 -26.50 6.68
C GLU A 171 -9.07 -25.40 6.22
N ILE A 172 -8.96 -24.34 7.06
CA ILE A 172 -8.03 -23.24 6.79
C ILE A 172 -6.59 -23.74 6.99
N PRO A 173 -5.73 -23.72 5.95
CA PRO A 173 -4.36 -24.21 6.05
C PRO A 173 -3.52 -23.30 6.97
N GLN A 174 -2.61 -23.91 7.73
CA GLN A 174 -1.71 -23.23 8.64
C GLN A 174 -0.26 -23.22 8.12
N THR A 175 0.05 -24.05 7.12
CA THR A 175 1.37 -24.14 6.49
C THR A 175 1.25 -24.10 4.97
N MET A 176 2.37 -23.87 4.29
CA MET A 176 2.42 -23.90 2.82
C MET A 176 2.09 -25.31 2.29
N GLU A 177 2.56 -26.36 2.96
CA GLU A 177 2.27 -27.75 2.58
C GLU A 177 0.77 -28.06 2.68
N GLU A 178 0.10 -27.55 3.71
CA GLU A 178 -1.35 -27.67 3.87
C GLU A 178 -2.08 -26.87 2.79
N LEU A 179 -1.59 -25.65 2.43
CA LEU A 179 -2.17 -24.85 1.36
C LEU A 179 -2.06 -25.55 0.00
N VAL A 180 -0.91 -26.16 -0.31
CA VAL A 180 -0.72 -26.97 -1.53
C VAL A 180 -1.69 -28.17 -1.52
N SER A 181 -1.75 -28.91 -0.42
CA SER A 181 -2.63 -30.08 -0.28
C SER A 181 -4.11 -29.70 -0.40
N LEU A 182 -4.51 -28.58 0.16
CA LEU A 182 -5.88 -28.06 0.02
C LEU A 182 -6.18 -27.66 -1.44
N THR A 183 -5.23 -27.00 -2.11
CA THR A 183 -5.35 -26.64 -3.53
C THR A 183 -5.56 -27.86 -4.40
N GLU A 184 -4.76 -28.91 -4.20
CA GLU A 184 -4.90 -30.19 -4.91
C GLU A 184 -6.24 -30.88 -4.63
N LYS A 185 -6.67 -30.87 -3.35
CA LYS A 185 -7.95 -31.42 -2.94
C LYS A 185 -9.11 -30.69 -3.63
N MET A 186 -9.15 -29.36 -3.59
CA MET A 186 -10.20 -28.56 -4.23
C MET A 186 -10.29 -28.87 -5.73
N ALA A 187 -9.13 -28.96 -6.42
CA ALA A 187 -9.09 -29.31 -7.83
C ALA A 187 -9.57 -30.73 -8.10
N SER A 188 -9.26 -31.70 -7.22
CA SER A 188 -9.72 -33.08 -7.33
C SER A 188 -11.21 -33.23 -7.06
N ASP A 189 -11.78 -32.39 -6.22
CA ASP A 189 -13.22 -32.31 -5.94
C ASP A 189 -14.00 -31.63 -7.09
N GLY A 190 -13.31 -31.12 -8.12
CA GLY A 190 -13.90 -30.46 -9.29
C GLY A 190 -14.11 -28.95 -9.12
N ASN A 191 -13.57 -28.37 -8.06
CA ASN A 191 -13.59 -26.92 -7.81
C ASN A 191 -12.37 -26.25 -8.43
N THR A 192 -12.45 -24.94 -8.67
CA THR A 192 -11.31 -24.13 -9.09
C THR A 192 -10.76 -23.38 -7.87
N PRO A 193 -9.59 -23.75 -7.34
CA PRO A 193 -9.10 -23.23 -6.05
C PRO A 193 -8.85 -21.72 -6.03
N TRP A 194 -8.30 -21.20 -7.12
CA TRP A 194 -7.73 -19.84 -7.13
C TRP A 194 -8.39 -18.92 -8.14
N CYS A 195 -8.60 -17.68 -7.70
CA CYS A 195 -8.87 -16.54 -8.56
C CYS A 195 -7.66 -15.60 -8.46
N ILE A 196 -6.79 -15.61 -9.46
CA ILE A 196 -5.58 -14.78 -9.52
C ILE A 196 -5.73 -13.81 -10.69
N GLY A 197 -6.01 -12.53 -10.39
CA GLY A 197 -6.10 -11.50 -11.40
C GLY A 197 -4.78 -10.73 -11.50
N LEU A 198 -4.14 -10.74 -12.68
CA LEU A 198 -2.87 -10.05 -12.91
C LEU A 198 -3.00 -8.82 -13.82
N GLY A 199 -4.12 -8.66 -14.50
CA GLY A 199 -4.34 -7.56 -15.43
C GLY A 199 -4.59 -6.23 -14.70
N SER A 200 -3.82 -5.19 -15.05
CA SER A 200 -3.94 -3.84 -14.49
C SER A 200 -3.36 -2.78 -15.45
N GLY A 201 -3.75 -2.79 -16.75
CA GLY A 201 -3.23 -1.83 -17.72
C GLY A 201 -1.69 -1.77 -17.72
N GLY A 202 -1.13 -0.58 -17.55
CA GLY A 202 0.32 -0.36 -17.47
C GLY A 202 1.00 -0.98 -16.26
N ALA A 203 0.24 -1.28 -15.20
CA ALA A 203 0.72 -1.92 -13.98
C ALA A 203 0.44 -3.44 -13.95
N THR A 204 0.10 -4.06 -15.12
CA THR A 204 -0.15 -5.50 -15.21
C THR A 204 1.01 -6.29 -14.59
N GLY A 205 0.66 -7.24 -13.73
CA GLY A 205 1.61 -8.11 -13.03
C GLY A 205 1.86 -7.74 -11.57
N TRP A 206 1.43 -6.57 -11.09
CA TRP A 206 1.67 -6.16 -9.69
C TRP A 206 1.18 -7.18 -8.63
N PRO A 207 0.05 -7.92 -8.81
CA PRO A 207 -0.32 -8.95 -7.85
C PRO A 207 0.67 -10.12 -7.80
N ALA A 208 1.37 -10.40 -8.91
CA ALA A 208 2.43 -11.41 -8.91
C ALA A 208 3.66 -10.94 -8.11
N THR A 209 3.99 -9.66 -8.11
CA THR A 209 5.05 -9.14 -7.24
C THR A 209 4.68 -9.26 -5.77
N ASP A 210 3.44 -9.00 -5.39
CA ASP A 210 2.96 -9.23 -4.00
C ASP A 210 3.16 -10.70 -3.57
N TRP A 211 2.87 -11.66 -4.46
CA TRP A 211 3.14 -13.07 -4.21
C TRP A 211 4.63 -13.36 -4.03
N MET A 212 5.46 -12.81 -4.92
CA MET A 212 6.92 -12.99 -4.87
C MET A 212 7.51 -12.42 -3.58
N GLU A 213 7.09 -11.24 -3.18
CA GLU A 213 7.53 -10.57 -1.96
C GLU A 213 7.17 -11.38 -0.72
N ASP A 214 5.92 -11.88 -0.65
CA ASP A 214 5.47 -12.72 0.47
C ASP A 214 6.25 -14.03 0.54
N ILE A 215 6.45 -14.72 -0.59
CA ILE A 215 7.21 -15.96 -0.64
C ILE A 215 8.66 -15.72 -0.20
N MET A 216 9.31 -14.67 -0.71
CA MET A 216 10.68 -14.32 -0.33
C MET A 216 10.80 -14.06 1.18
N LEU A 217 9.87 -13.32 1.77
CA LEU A 217 9.86 -13.01 3.21
C LEU A 217 9.51 -14.21 4.10
N ARG A 218 8.85 -15.23 3.57
CA ARG A 218 8.55 -16.48 4.29
C ARG A 218 9.65 -17.51 4.19
N THR A 219 10.39 -17.52 3.08
CA THR A 219 11.42 -18.53 2.81
C THR A 219 12.83 -18.04 3.15
N HIS A 220 13.04 -16.74 3.24
CA HIS A 220 14.32 -16.12 3.50
C HIS A 220 14.24 -15.04 4.60
N SER A 221 15.41 -14.56 5.04
CA SER A 221 15.48 -13.46 6.03
C SER A 221 15.13 -12.11 5.40
N PRO A 222 14.71 -11.11 6.19
CA PRO A 222 14.52 -9.74 5.72
C PRO A 222 15.76 -9.17 5.00
N ASP A 223 16.97 -9.49 5.45
CA ASP A 223 18.21 -9.02 4.79
C ASP A 223 18.32 -9.52 3.35
N VAL A 224 17.88 -10.76 3.06
CA VAL A 224 17.85 -11.30 1.70
C VAL A 224 16.82 -10.57 0.84
N TYR A 225 15.66 -10.24 1.42
CA TYR A 225 14.65 -9.43 0.77
C TYR A 225 15.19 -8.03 0.44
N ASP A 226 15.86 -7.38 1.38
CA ASP A 226 16.46 -6.05 1.19
C ASP A 226 17.53 -6.05 0.09
N MET A 227 18.39 -7.08 0.03
CA MET A 227 19.36 -7.26 -1.05
C MET A 227 18.69 -7.42 -2.43
N TRP A 228 17.53 -8.06 -2.48
CA TRP A 228 16.78 -8.21 -3.73
C TRP A 228 16.14 -6.87 -4.15
N VAL A 229 15.50 -6.17 -3.24
CA VAL A 229 14.85 -4.88 -3.50
C VAL A 229 15.86 -3.79 -3.85
N SER A 230 17.04 -3.77 -3.22
CA SER A 230 18.14 -2.84 -3.53
C SER A 230 18.92 -3.18 -4.81
N ASN A 231 18.60 -4.31 -5.46
CA ASN A 231 19.31 -4.85 -6.62
C ASN A 231 20.79 -5.22 -6.33
N GLU A 232 21.14 -5.44 -5.08
CA GLU A 232 22.41 -6.07 -4.69
C GLU A 232 22.40 -7.58 -5.03
N MET A 233 21.22 -8.19 -5.00
CA MET A 233 20.99 -9.55 -5.47
C MET A 233 20.30 -9.52 -6.84
N PRO A 234 20.89 -10.14 -7.87
CA PRO A 234 20.32 -10.13 -9.21
C PRO A 234 19.02 -10.94 -9.26
N PHE A 235 18.10 -10.55 -10.16
CA PHE A 235 16.79 -11.19 -10.29
C PHE A 235 16.84 -12.67 -10.71
N ASN A 236 17.98 -13.14 -11.24
CA ASN A 236 18.22 -14.54 -11.57
C ASN A 236 18.99 -15.30 -10.46
N ASP A 237 19.05 -14.78 -9.26
CA ASP A 237 19.55 -15.52 -8.10
C ASP A 237 18.69 -16.76 -7.83
N PRO A 238 19.27 -17.91 -7.48
CA PRO A 238 18.51 -19.14 -7.22
C PRO A 238 17.36 -18.98 -6.21
N ARG A 239 17.50 -18.10 -5.23
CA ARG A 239 16.45 -17.81 -4.22
C ARG A 239 15.22 -17.15 -4.85
N VAL A 240 15.43 -16.23 -5.79
CA VAL A 240 14.34 -15.58 -6.53
C VAL A 240 13.68 -16.57 -7.49
N ILE A 241 14.49 -17.43 -8.14
CA ILE A 241 13.96 -18.50 -9.03
C ILE A 241 13.10 -19.46 -8.22
N GLU A 242 13.54 -19.88 -7.02
CA GLU A 242 12.75 -20.74 -6.14
C GLU A 242 11.40 -20.11 -5.77
N ALA A 243 11.38 -18.82 -5.44
CA ALA A 243 10.14 -18.10 -5.19
C ALA A 243 9.23 -18.04 -6.42
N MET A 244 9.80 -17.85 -7.62
CA MET A 244 9.05 -17.93 -8.88
C MET A 244 8.46 -19.31 -9.13
N ASP A 245 9.20 -20.38 -8.85
CA ASP A 245 8.74 -21.77 -9.00
C ASP A 245 7.57 -22.04 -8.05
N VAL A 246 7.64 -21.56 -6.81
CA VAL A 246 6.54 -21.67 -5.84
C VAL A 246 5.30 -20.93 -6.36
N PHE A 247 5.42 -19.67 -6.77
CA PHE A 247 4.30 -18.92 -7.35
C PHE A 247 3.74 -19.63 -8.60
N GLY A 248 4.64 -20.04 -9.51
CA GLY A 248 4.27 -20.75 -10.73
C GLY A 248 3.53 -22.05 -10.52
N SER A 249 3.80 -22.74 -9.42
CA SER A 249 3.12 -24.00 -9.07
C SER A 249 1.61 -23.79 -8.83
N PHE A 250 1.20 -22.62 -8.37
CA PHE A 250 -0.20 -22.23 -8.26
C PHE A 250 -0.72 -21.57 -9.55
N ALA A 251 -0.03 -20.56 -10.03
CA ALA A 251 -0.52 -19.65 -11.07
C ALA A 251 -0.48 -20.24 -12.49
N LEU A 252 0.40 -21.19 -12.76
CA LEU A 252 0.58 -21.79 -14.10
C LEU A 252 -0.14 -23.11 -14.29
N ASN A 253 -1.02 -23.51 -13.37
CA ASN A 253 -1.79 -24.72 -13.50
C ASN A 253 -3.23 -24.42 -13.90
N ASP A 254 -3.63 -24.76 -15.11
CA ASP A 254 -4.97 -24.53 -15.65
C ASP A 254 -6.12 -25.14 -14.80
N LYS A 255 -5.82 -26.15 -13.96
CA LYS A 255 -6.80 -26.75 -13.04
C LYS A 255 -6.98 -25.93 -11.77
N TYR A 256 -6.03 -25.05 -11.46
CA TYR A 256 -6.04 -24.31 -10.22
C TYR A 256 -6.59 -22.88 -10.37
N VAL A 257 -6.43 -22.28 -11.54
CA VAL A 257 -6.75 -20.86 -11.74
C VAL A 257 -8.03 -20.67 -12.55
N SER A 258 -8.93 -19.84 -12.03
CA SER A 258 -10.16 -19.44 -12.72
C SER A 258 -9.85 -18.67 -14.00
N GLY A 259 -10.42 -19.11 -15.12
CA GLY A 259 -10.14 -18.54 -16.45
C GLY A 259 -8.89 -19.14 -17.13
N GLY A 260 -8.16 -20.03 -16.47
CA GLY A 260 -6.94 -20.66 -16.99
C GLY A 260 -5.73 -19.72 -17.00
N THR A 261 -4.66 -20.18 -17.62
CA THR A 261 -3.35 -19.50 -17.68
C THR A 261 -3.13 -18.69 -18.98
N LYS A 262 -4.22 -18.32 -19.69
CA LYS A 262 -4.15 -17.64 -20.99
C LYS A 262 -4.47 -16.18 -20.89
#